data_dcbdb1b2b7cc4d7b16503b556e507b09
#
_entry.id   dcbdb1b2b7cc4d7b16503b556e507b09
#
_cell.length_a   1.000
_cell.length_b   1.000
_cell.length_c   1.000
_cell.angle_alpha   90.00
_cell.angle_beta   90.00
_cell.angle_gamma   90.00
#
_symmetry.space_group_name_H-M   'P 1'
#
loop_
_entity.id
_entity.type
_entity.pdbx_description
1 polymer ?
#
loop_
_entity_poly.entity_id
_entity_poly.type
_entity_poly.pdbx_seq_one_letter_code
_entity_poly.pdbx_strand_id
1 'polypeptide(L)'
;MGRRLLNTWHTLHPDRRLQQALALVSMRALAPTLPVAFAGACACAGIEQRHAVEGFAYTRLAATISSAMRLIAIGQNEAHLLLSRVLARVPATVDAMMLRNAEPESFMPVIDIAQMTHQYVHSRLFRS
;
A
#
# COMPACT_ATOMS: atom_id res chain seq x y z
N MET A 1 7.31 -3.35 6.87
CA MET A 1 7.49 -2.45 5.72
C MET A 1 7.32 -0.98 6.09
N GLY A 2 6.24 -0.56 6.72
CA GLY A 2 5.98 0.85 7.00
C GLY A 2 7.03 1.56 7.86
N ARG A 3 7.52 0.93 8.95
CA ARG A 3 8.60 1.51 9.76
C ARG A 3 9.87 1.81 8.95
N ARG A 4 10.21 0.90 8.03
CA ARG A 4 11.38 1.10 7.14
C ARG A 4 11.16 2.29 6.21
N LEU A 5 9.95 2.43 5.66
CA LEU A 5 9.59 3.58 4.81
C LEU A 5 9.75 4.90 5.57
N LEU A 6 9.19 5.00 6.79
CA LEU A 6 9.31 6.21 7.62
C LEU A 6 10.76 6.57 7.93
N ASN A 7 11.57 5.58 8.31
CA ASN A 7 12.99 5.79 8.60
C ASN A 7 13.76 6.26 7.37
N THR A 8 13.57 5.59 6.22
CA THR A 8 14.24 5.97 4.96
C THR A 8 13.84 7.38 4.54
N TRP A 9 12.55 7.70 4.60
CA TRP A 9 12.07 9.03 4.26
C TRP A 9 12.63 10.10 5.19
N HIS A 10 12.65 9.85 6.50
CA HIS A 10 13.24 10.77 7.48
C HIS A 10 14.73 11.00 7.27
N THR A 11 15.47 9.98 6.86
CA THR A 11 16.90 10.12 6.54
C THR A 11 17.13 11.01 5.32
N LEU A 12 16.26 10.89 4.30
CA LEU A 12 16.37 11.66 3.06
C LEU A 12 15.83 13.09 3.21
N HIS A 13 14.75 13.24 3.96
CA HIS A 13 13.99 14.47 4.14
C HIS A 13 13.64 14.65 5.62
N PRO A 14 14.56 15.15 6.45
CA PRO A 14 14.30 15.39 7.87
C PRO A 14 13.08 16.31 8.06
N ASP A 15 12.07 15.83 8.79
CA ASP A 15 10.85 16.58 9.11
C ASP A 15 10.48 16.32 10.57
N ARG A 16 10.14 17.39 11.31
CA ARG A 16 9.77 17.32 12.73
C ARG A 16 8.53 16.46 12.97
N ARG A 17 7.54 16.51 12.08
CA ARG A 17 6.30 15.70 12.17
C ARG A 17 6.64 14.21 12.06
N LEU A 18 7.55 13.89 11.14
CA LEU A 18 7.99 12.51 10.94
C LEU A 18 8.82 12.00 12.14
N GLN A 19 9.63 12.85 12.73
CA GLN A 19 10.37 12.52 13.96
C GLN A 19 9.40 12.21 15.11
N GLN A 20 8.33 13.01 15.27
CA GLN A 20 7.29 12.74 16.25
C GLN A 20 6.56 11.42 15.97
N ALA A 21 6.21 11.15 14.71
CA ALA A 21 5.61 9.87 14.32
C ALA A 21 6.51 8.67 14.64
N LEU A 22 7.81 8.78 14.39
CA LEU A 22 8.80 7.74 14.72
C LEU A 22 8.93 7.55 16.24
N ALA A 23 8.85 8.61 17.02
CA ALA A 23 8.80 8.51 18.49
C ALA A 23 7.56 7.75 18.96
N LEU A 24 6.36 8.04 18.41
CA LEU A 24 5.14 7.30 18.71
C LEU A 24 5.24 5.81 18.30
N VAL A 25 5.89 5.52 17.18
CA VAL A 25 6.16 4.14 16.76
C VAL A 25 7.08 3.42 17.74
N SER A 26 8.12 4.09 18.25
CA SER A 26 9.03 3.49 19.24
C SER A 26 8.35 3.22 20.58
N MET A 27 7.42 4.07 20.97
CA MET A 27 6.58 3.92 22.17
C MET A 27 5.42 2.93 21.98
N ARG A 28 5.28 2.30 20.80
CA ARG A 28 4.16 1.42 20.43
C ARG A 28 2.78 2.10 20.46
N ALA A 29 2.73 3.42 20.48
CA ALA A 29 1.49 4.20 20.42
C ALA A 29 0.97 4.36 18.99
N LEU A 30 1.81 4.12 17.97
CA LEU A 30 1.45 4.15 16.56
C LEU A 30 1.92 2.86 15.87
N ALA A 31 1.00 2.17 15.21
CA ALA A 31 1.33 1.01 14.37
C ALA A 31 1.79 1.49 12.98
N PRO A 32 3.07 1.30 12.60
CA PRO A 32 3.59 1.79 11.33
C PRO A 32 3.21 0.83 10.19
N THR A 33 1.91 0.69 9.92
CA THR A 33 1.43 -0.05 8.75
C THR A 33 1.87 0.65 7.46
N LEU A 34 1.93 -0.07 6.34
CA LEU A 34 2.38 0.54 5.08
C LEU A 34 1.50 1.72 4.63
N PRO A 35 0.15 1.64 4.69
CA PRO A 35 -0.71 2.78 4.36
C PRO A 35 -0.43 4.00 5.24
N VAL A 36 -0.33 3.81 6.56
CA VAL A 36 -0.07 4.90 7.51
C VAL A 36 1.29 5.55 7.25
N ALA A 37 2.32 4.74 7.02
CA ALA A 37 3.66 5.26 6.73
C ALA A 37 3.72 6.01 5.40
N PHE A 38 3.04 5.51 4.38
CA PHE A 38 2.95 6.15 3.07
C PHE A 38 2.21 7.49 3.16
N ALA A 39 1.05 7.52 3.83
CA ALA A 39 0.29 8.74 4.06
C ALA A 39 1.12 9.79 4.82
N GLY A 40 1.83 9.38 5.87
CA GLY A 40 2.73 10.27 6.62
C GLY A 40 3.85 10.86 5.78
N ALA A 41 4.49 10.05 4.93
CA ALA A 41 5.52 10.52 4.01
C ALA A 41 4.95 11.52 2.98
N CYS A 42 3.79 11.23 2.39
CA CYS A 42 3.11 12.12 1.46
C CYS A 42 2.71 13.45 2.10
N ALA A 43 2.17 13.41 3.33
CA ALA A 43 1.80 14.61 4.08
C ALA A 43 3.02 15.49 4.39
N CYS A 44 4.16 14.88 4.75
CA CYS A 44 5.42 15.61 4.96
C CYS A 44 5.98 16.19 3.65
N ALA A 45 5.75 15.52 2.53
CA ALA A 45 6.13 16.00 1.19
C ALA A 45 5.19 17.08 0.64
N GLY A 46 4.10 17.41 1.33
CA GLY A 46 3.09 18.35 0.84
C GLY A 46 2.22 17.82 -0.29
N ILE A 47 2.15 16.48 -0.43
CA ILE A 47 1.31 15.84 -1.45
C ILE A 47 -0.14 15.85 -0.95
N GLU A 48 -1.02 16.34 -1.79
CA GLU A 48 -2.46 16.36 -1.53
C GLU A 48 -3.01 14.94 -1.29
N GLN A 49 -3.97 14.83 -0.38
CA GLN A 49 -4.55 13.55 0.04
C GLN A 49 -5.05 12.71 -1.16
N ARG A 50 -5.74 13.33 -2.10
CA ARG A 50 -6.24 12.66 -3.30
C ARG A 50 -5.12 11.98 -4.09
N HIS A 51 -4.08 12.74 -4.41
CA HIS A 51 -2.91 12.22 -5.14
C HIS A 51 -2.14 11.18 -4.34
N ALA A 52 -2.07 11.31 -3.01
CA ALA A 52 -1.46 10.30 -2.16
C ALA A 52 -2.23 8.97 -2.20
N VAL A 53 -3.57 9.00 -2.18
CA VAL A 53 -4.41 7.80 -2.30
C VAL A 53 -4.27 7.17 -3.69
N GLU A 54 -4.31 7.95 -4.76
CA GLU A 54 -4.09 7.46 -6.13
C GLU A 54 -2.71 6.82 -6.29
N GLY A 55 -1.66 7.48 -5.79
CA GLY A 55 -0.29 6.95 -5.79
C GLY A 55 -0.16 5.67 -5.00
N PHE A 56 -0.81 5.56 -3.83
CA PHE A 56 -0.83 4.33 -3.06
C PHE A 56 -1.54 3.19 -3.82
N ALA A 57 -2.70 3.47 -4.41
CA ALA A 57 -3.43 2.51 -5.23
C ALA A 57 -2.56 2.00 -6.40
N TYR A 58 -1.86 2.90 -7.11
CA TYR A 58 -0.92 2.52 -8.15
C TYR A 58 0.14 1.54 -7.64
N THR A 59 0.80 1.86 -6.53
CA THR A 59 1.87 0.99 -5.99
C THR A 59 1.35 -0.39 -5.63
N ARG A 60 0.13 -0.48 -5.10
CA ARG A 60 -0.51 -1.76 -4.73
C ARG A 60 -0.90 -2.59 -5.95
N LEU A 61 -1.54 -1.96 -6.93
CA LEU A 61 -1.95 -2.61 -8.18
C LEU A 61 -0.74 -3.11 -8.97
N ALA A 62 0.30 -2.28 -9.13
CA ALA A 62 1.53 -2.65 -9.80
C ALA A 62 2.24 -3.83 -9.10
N ALA A 63 2.31 -3.81 -7.76
CA ALA A 63 2.88 -4.92 -6.99
C ALA A 63 2.07 -6.21 -7.14
N THR A 64 0.74 -6.12 -7.15
CA THR A 64 -0.14 -7.29 -7.36
C THR A 64 0.06 -7.89 -8.75
N ILE A 65 0.10 -7.07 -9.79
CA ILE A 65 0.32 -7.54 -11.16
C ILE A 65 1.73 -8.12 -11.33
N SER A 66 2.75 -7.49 -10.74
CA SER A 66 4.11 -8.04 -10.74
C SER A 66 4.19 -9.39 -10.04
N SER A 67 3.41 -9.59 -8.99
CA SER A 67 3.33 -10.89 -8.30
C SER A 67 2.59 -11.91 -9.14
N ALA A 68 1.49 -11.52 -9.80
CA ALA A 68 0.75 -12.40 -10.70
C ALA A 68 1.61 -12.91 -11.86
N MET A 69 2.44 -12.05 -12.48
CA MET A 69 3.37 -12.44 -13.54
C MET A 69 4.38 -13.51 -13.13
N ARG A 70 4.66 -13.65 -11.85
CA ARG A 70 5.57 -14.71 -11.34
C ARG A 70 4.84 -16.00 -11.02
N LEU A 71 3.53 -15.96 -10.83
CA LEU A 71 2.72 -17.09 -10.40
C LEU A 71 1.95 -17.73 -11.54
N ILE A 72 1.61 -16.96 -12.55
CA ILE A 72 0.82 -17.39 -13.72
C ILE A 72 1.50 -16.93 -15.00
N ALA A 73 1.28 -17.67 -16.08
CA ALA A 73 1.89 -17.40 -17.38
C ALA A 73 1.22 -16.21 -18.10
N ILE A 74 1.35 -15.01 -17.52
CA ILE A 74 0.89 -13.76 -18.14
C ILE A 74 2.11 -13.08 -18.80
N GLY A 75 1.96 -12.73 -20.07
CA GLY A 75 2.99 -11.98 -20.80
C GLY A 75 3.14 -10.54 -20.30
N GLN A 76 4.32 -9.96 -20.44
CA GLN A 76 4.60 -8.60 -19.96
C GLN A 76 3.64 -7.56 -20.54
N ASN A 77 3.38 -7.62 -21.85
CA ASN A 77 2.45 -6.69 -22.52
C ASN A 77 1.01 -6.82 -21.99
N GLU A 78 0.57 -8.05 -21.76
CA GLU A 78 -0.77 -8.33 -21.21
C GLU A 78 -0.89 -7.80 -19.78
N ALA A 79 0.14 -8.00 -18.96
CA ALA A 79 0.20 -7.47 -17.60
C ALA A 79 0.13 -5.92 -17.57
N HIS A 80 0.86 -5.25 -18.46
CA HIS A 80 0.80 -3.80 -18.59
C HIS A 80 -0.55 -3.30 -19.09
N LEU A 81 -1.16 -4.01 -20.03
CA LEU A 81 -2.51 -3.68 -20.52
C LEU A 81 -3.54 -3.81 -19.39
N LEU A 82 -3.46 -4.88 -18.60
CA LEU A 82 -4.32 -5.08 -17.43
C LEU A 82 -4.13 -3.96 -16.40
N LEU A 83 -2.88 -3.61 -16.09
CA LEU A 83 -2.57 -2.51 -15.19
C LEU A 83 -3.19 -1.19 -15.68
N SER A 84 -3.00 -0.85 -16.94
CA SER A 84 -3.56 0.37 -17.53
C SER A 84 -5.10 0.43 -17.43
N ARG A 85 -5.77 -0.69 -17.71
CA ARG A 85 -7.24 -0.78 -17.61
C ARG A 85 -7.74 -0.59 -16.17
N VAL A 86 -7.05 -1.16 -15.19
CA VAL A 86 -7.43 -1.01 -13.79
C VAL A 86 -7.15 0.40 -13.29
N LEU A 87 -6.00 0.98 -13.65
CA LEU A 87 -5.62 2.34 -13.28
C LEU A 87 -6.59 3.39 -13.80
N ALA A 88 -7.19 3.19 -14.97
CA ALA A 88 -8.19 4.11 -15.52
C ALA A 88 -9.42 4.26 -14.60
N ARG A 89 -9.68 3.31 -13.70
CA ARG A 89 -10.79 3.33 -12.74
C ARG A 89 -10.44 3.98 -11.41
N VAL A 90 -9.16 4.14 -11.11
CA VAL A 90 -8.70 4.63 -9.81
C VAL A 90 -9.22 6.03 -9.47
N PRO A 91 -9.16 7.04 -10.35
CA PRO A 91 -9.63 8.39 -10.01
C PRO A 91 -11.09 8.43 -9.56
N ALA A 92 -11.99 7.82 -10.33
CA ALA A 92 -13.41 7.79 -9.99
C ALA A 92 -13.69 7.01 -8.68
N THR A 93 -12.92 5.94 -8.42
CA THR A 93 -13.02 5.18 -7.17
C THR A 93 -12.57 6.01 -5.98
N VAL A 94 -11.46 6.74 -6.12
CA VAL A 94 -10.94 7.63 -5.08
C VAL A 94 -11.93 8.75 -4.78
N ASP A 95 -12.49 9.39 -5.81
CA ASP A 95 -13.51 10.44 -5.64
C ASP A 95 -14.73 9.90 -4.86
N ALA A 96 -15.22 8.72 -5.22
CA ALA A 96 -16.34 8.08 -4.54
C ALA A 96 -16.01 7.73 -3.07
N MET A 97 -14.78 7.31 -2.78
CA MET A 97 -14.34 7.01 -1.41
C MET A 97 -14.24 8.30 -0.56
N MET A 98 -13.68 9.36 -1.11
CA MET A 98 -13.53 10.63 -0.40
C MET A 98 -14.87 11.28 -0.07
N LEU A 99 -15.88 11.11 -0.93
CA LEU A 99 -17.25 11.61 -0.68
C LEU A 99 -17.98 10.84 0.42
N ARG A 100 -17.66 9.55 0.61
CA ARG A 100 -18.40 8.68 1.53
C ARG A 100 -18.10 8.93 3.00
N ASN A 101 -16.94 9.48 3.33
CA ASN A 101 -16.45 9.62 4.72
C ASN A 101 -16.73 8.38 5.59
N ALA A 102 -16.68 7.19 4.97
CA ALA A 102 -17.05 5.93 5.58
C ALA A 102 -15.88 5.34 6.35
N GLU A 103 -16.18 4.63 7.43
CA GLU A 103 -15.21 3.80 8.13
C GLU A 103 -14.57 2.79 7.15
N PRO A 104 -13.25 2.52 7.30
CA PRO A 104 -12.58 1.53 6.46
C PRO A 104 -13.20 0.15 6.65
N GLU A 105 -13.80 -0.38 5.62
CA GLU A 105 -14.34 -1.75 5.61
C GLU A 105 -13.51 -2.63 4.68
N SER A 106 -13.26 -3.86 5.11
CA SER A 106 -12.65 -4.90 4.28
C SER A 106 -13.41 -6.19 4.44
N PHE A 107 -13.97 -6.68 3.35
CA PHE A 107 -14.61 -7.98 3.30
C PHE A 107 -14.05 -8.77 2.13
N MET A 108 -12.99 -9.53 2.39
CA MET A 108 -12.30 -10.35 1.38
C MET A 108 -12.11 -11.79 1.88
N PRO A 109 -13.18 -12.54 2.15
CA PRO A 109 -13.13 -13.81 2.89
C PRO A 109 -12.21 -14.85 2.24
N VAL A 110 -12.12 -14.89 0.91
CA VAL A 110 -11.23 -15.82 0.21
C VAL A 110 -9.76 -15.49 0.46
N ILE A 111 -9.42 -14.21 0.46
CA ILE A 111 -8.04 -13.76 0.73
C ILE A 111 -7.71 -13.94 2.21
N ASP A 112 -8.65 -13.65 3.10
CA ASP A 112 -8.47 -13.81 4.54
C ASP A 112 -8.24 -15.29 4.90
N ILE A 113 -9.02 -16.21 4.33
CA ILE A 113 -8.82 -17.66 4.49
C ILE A 113 -7.45 -18.07 3.92
N ALA A 114 -7.08 -17.57 2.73
CA ALA A 114 -5.79 -17.88 2.14
C ALA A 114 -4.63 -17.37 3.00
N GLN A 115 -4.76 -16.20 3.64
CA GLN A 115 -3.76 -15.69 4.58
C GLN A 115 -3.67 -16.52 5.85
N MET A 116 -4.79 -16.96 6.41
CA MET A 116 -4.83 -17.84 7.59
C MET A 116 -4.17 -19.19 7.31
N THR A 117 -4.34 -19.73 6.11
CA THR A 117 -3.76 -21.02 5.72
C THR A 117 -2.31 -20.93 5.23
N HIS A 118 -1.79 -19.72 5.01
CA HIS A 118 -0.43 -19.49 4.50
C HIS A 118 0.67 -20.12 5.37
N GLN A 119 0.46 -20.22 6.68
CA GLN A 119 1.42 -20.86 7.60
C GLN A 119 1.64 -22.35 7.32
N TYR A 120 0.69 -23.02 6.67
CA TYR A 120 0.73 -24.46 6.34
C TYR A 120 1.27 -24.74 4.93
N VAL A 121 1.63 -23.71 4.16
CA VAL A 121 2.16 -23.89 2.80
C VAL A 121 3.62 -24.29 2.86
N HIS A 122 3.96 -25.44 2.26
CA HIS A 122 5.32 -26.00 2.26
C HIS A 122 6.32 -25.18 1.44
N SER A 123 5.87 -24.50 0.38
CA SER A 123 6.73 -23.66 -0.45
C SER A 123 6.33 -22.17 -0.32
N ARG A 124 7.30 -21.34 0.01
CA ARG A 124 7.13 -19.87 0.04
C ARG A 124 7.87 -19.27 -1.14
N LEU A 125 7.13 -18.77 -2.13
CA LEU A 125 7.71 -18.12 -3.31
C LEU A 125 8.24 -16.73 -3.00
N PHE A 126 7.75 -16.11 -1.92
CA PHE A 126 8.21 -14.79 -1.47
C PHE A 126 8.57 -14.84 0.02
N ARG A 127 9.79 -14.43 0.33
CA ARG A 127 10.19 -14.11 1.70
C ARG A 127 9.91 -12.64 1.95
N SER A 128 9.02 -12.34 2.88
CA SER A 128 8.83 -10.99 3.43
C SER A 128 9.81 -10.73 4.55
#